data_bcd4c93dc8e2e77f3e44a5859b650d64
#
_entry.id   bcd4c93dc8e2e77f3e44a5859b650d64
#
_cell.length_a   1.000
_cell.length_b   1.000
_cell.length_c   1.000
_cell.angle_alpha   90.00
_cell.angle_beta   90.00
_cell.angle_gamma   90.00
#
_symmetry.space_group_name_H-M   'P 1'
#
loop_
_entity.id
_entity.type
_entity.pdbx_description
1 polymer ?
#
loop_
_entity_poly.entity_id
_entity_poly.type
_entity_poly.pdbx_seq_one_letter_code
_entity_poly.pdbx_strand_id
1 'polypeptide(L)'
;KELQNVKKEVITYKRDDGLELSGILYLPVNYDEEKKEKAPMILWAYPREFKDRNSASQNNKNPNRFTSPYYGSMVYWVTKGYVVLDDASFPIIGEGDEEPNDSFRKQLVANGKAAIDAVDKMGFIDRTKVAVGGHSYGAFMVANLLSHSDLYAAGIARSGAYNRTLTPFGFQSEQRSYWEAPNVYYTMSPFMHAEKMKTPLLLIHGEDDNNSG
;
A
#
# COMPACT_ATOMS: atom_id res chain seq x y z
N LYS A 1 16.49 -16.76 14.33
CA LYS A 1 17.92 -16.39 14.24
C LYS A 1 18.20 -15.43 13.08
N GLU A 2 17.64 -15.65 11.89
CA GLU A 2 17.95 -14.87 10.68
C GLU A 2 17.50 -13.41 10.75
N LEU A 3 16.46 -13.09 11.53
CA LEU A 3 15.93 -11.73 11.68
C LEU A 3 16.46 -10.98 12.92
N GLN A 4 17.42 -11.54 13.67
CA GLN A 4 17.87 -10.96 14.95
C GLN A 4 18.55 -9.60 14.81
N ASN A 5 19.21 -9.35 13.69
CA ASN A 5 20.00 -8.14 13.45
C ASN A 5 19.44 -7.29 12.31
N VAL A 6 18.13 -7.44 12.01
CA VAL A 6 17.50 -6.64 10.99
C VAL A 6 17.35 -5.20 11.49
N LYS A 7 17.88 -4.27 10.72
CA LYS A 7 17.66 -2.83 11.00
C LYS A 7 16.22 -2.48 10.70
N LYS A 8 15.57 -1.86 11.69
CA LYS A 8 14.20 -1.39 11.64
C LYS A 8 14.14 0.08 12.03
N GLU A 9 13.44 0.86 11.25
CA GLU A 9 13.26 2.30 11.50
C GLU A 9 11.81 2.71 11.19
N VAL A 10 11.21 3.55 12.02
CA VAL A 10 9.97 4.26 11.67
C VAL A 10 10.37 5.53 10.92
N ILE A 11 10.00 5.61 9.67
CA ILE A 11 10.24 6.78 8.84
C ILE A 11 8.99 7.64 8.72
N THR A 12 9.16 8.95 8.68
CA THR A 12 8.11 9.93 8.38
C THR A 12 8.47 10.69 7.11
N TYR A 13 7.48 10.98 6.30
CA TYR A 13 7.64 11.69 5.04
C TYR A 13 6.37 12.44 4.69
N LYS A 14 6.43 13.34 3.71
CA LYS A 14 5.28 14.15 3.32
C LYS A 14 4.84 13.82 1.92
N ARG A 15 3.53 13.74 1.74
CA ARG A 15 2.87 13.78 0.44
C ARG A 15 2.97 15.18 -0.16
N ASP A 16 2.84 15.31 -1.48
CA ASP A 16 3.00 16.60 -2.19
C ASP A 16 2.05 17.71 -1.69
N ASP A 17 0.89 17.34 -1.12
CA ASP A 17 -0.06 18.25 -0.49
C ASP A 17 0.27 18.59 0.98
N GLY A 18 1.44 18.17 1.46
CA GLY A 18 1.94 18.43 2.81
C GLY A 18 1.44 17.48 3.89
N LEU A 19 0.60 16.49 3.53
CA LEU A 19 0.14 15.49 4.50
C LEU A 19 1.30 14.63 5.00
N GLU A 20 1.43 14.53 6.32
CA GLU A 20 2.46 13.68 6.93
C GLU A 20 2.05 12.22 6.89
N LEU A 21 2.96 11.38 6.43
CA LEU A 21 2.81 9.94 6.29
C LEU A 21 3.94 9.23 7.03
N SER A 22 3.78 7.95 7.29
CA SER A 22 4.80 7.13 7.96
C SER A 22 4.79 5.69 7.46
N GLY A 23 5.88 4.99 7.74
CA GLY A 23 6.02 3.57 7.46
C GLY A 23 7.12 2.95 8.31
N ILE A 24 7.16 1.63 8.36
CA ILE A 24 8.22 0.89 9.06
C ILE A 24 9.19 0.35 8.01
N LEU A 25 10.38 0.92 7.96
CA LEU A 25 11.42 0.53 7.03
C LEU A 25 12.28 -0.59 7.63
N TYR A 26 12.47 -1.66 6.90
CA TYR A 26 13.39 -2.75 7.20
C TYR A 26 14.44 -2.83 6.10
N LEU A 27 15.72 -2.84 6.47
CA LEU A 27 16.81 -3.06 5.54
C LEU A 27 17.12 -4.57 5.40
N PRO A 28 17.73 -4.99 4.28
CA PRO A 28 18.19 -6.38 4.13
C PRO A 28 19.09 -6.83 5.26
N VAL A 29 19.06 -8.12 5.58
CA VAL A 29 19.99 -8.70 6.54
C VAL A 29 21.43 -8.45 6.09
N ASN A 30 22.29 -7.96 7.01
CA ASN A 30 23.68 -7.60 6.75
C ASN A 30 23.85 -6.47 5.70
N TYR A 31 22.87 -5.58 5.56
CA TYR A 31 22.98 -4.44 4.67
C TYR A 31 24.14 -3.52 5.07
N ASP A 32 25.03 -3.25 4.10
CA ASP A 32 26.18 -2.35 4.28
C ASP A 32 25.76 -0.91 3.96
N GLU A 33 25.50 -0.12 5.01
CA GLU A 33 25.08 1.28 4.86
C GLU A 33 26.16 2.21 4.32
N GLU A 34 27.43 1.82 4.41
CA GLU A 34 28.53 2.62 3.86
C GLU A 34 28.58 2.47 2.34
N LYS A 35 28.38 1.26 1.83
CA LYS A 35 28.34 1.00 0.39
C LYS A 35 27.05 1.45 -0.27
N LYS A 36 25.93 1.47 0.45
CA LYS A 36 24.60 1.84 -0.05
C LYS A 36 24.24 1.16 -1.38
N GLU A 37 24.47 -0.14 -1.47
CA GLU A 37 24.04 -0.90 -2.64
C GLU A 37 22.53 -0.85 -2.76
N LYS A 38 22.02 -0.37 -3.89
CA LYS A 38 20.60 -0.23 -4.12
C LYS A 38 19.92 -1.60 -4.23
N ALA A 39 18.95 -1.84 -3.36
CA ALA A 39 18.18 -3.08 -3.29
C ALA A 39 16.79 -2.93 -3.91
N PRO A 40 16.14 -4.02 -4.35
CA PRO A 40 14.72 -4.01 -4.64
C PRO A 40 13.91 -3.76 -3.36
N MET A 41 12.72 -3.18 -3.49
CA MET A 41 11.83 -2.91 -2.35
C MET A 41 10.47 -3.59 -2.51
N ILE A 42 9.92 -4.07 -1.40
CA ILE A 42 8.50 -4.42 -1.27
C ILE A 42 7.84 -3.38 -0.36
N LEU A 43 6.84 -2.69 -0.89
CA LEU A 43 5.96 -1.80 -0.14
C LEU A 43 4.68 -2.55 0.21
N TRP A 44 4.36 -2.64 1.51
CA TRP A 44 3.15 -3.29 1.99
C TRP A 44 2.26 -2.31 2.71
N ALA A 45 0.99 -2.20 2.29
CA ALA A 45 0.08 -1.20 2.81
C ALA A 45 -1.38 -1.67 2.81
N TYR A 46 -2.19 -0.93 3.55
CA TYR A 46 -3.65 -1.07 3.61
C TYR A 46 -4.27 0.34 3.64
N PRO A 47 -5.07 0.75 2.66
CA PRO A 47 -5.65 2.08 2.64
C PRO A 47 -6.73 2.24 3.70
N ARG A 48 -6.85 3.45 4.24
CA ARG A 48 -7.85 3.81 5.23
C ARG A 48 -8.47 5.16 4.90
N GLU A 49 -9.78 5.25 5.00
CA GLU A 49 -10.53 6.47 4.77
C GLU A 49 -10.64 7.31 6.04
N PHE A 50 -10.56 8.63 5.87
CA PHE A 50 -10.65 9.63 6.93
C PHE A 50 -11.51 10.81 6.49
N LYS A 51 -12.18 11.46 7.46
CA LYS A 51 -12.93 12.69 7.25
C LYS A 51 -12.15 13.96 7.60
N ASP A 52 -10.94 13.82 8.13
CA ASP A 52 -10.07 14.96 8.45
C ASP A 52 -8.58 14.60 8.33
N ARG A 53 -7.78 15.63 8.01
CA ARG A 53 -6.32 15.48 7.82
C ARG A 53 -5.56 15.18 9.12
N ASN A 54 -6.03 15.70 10.25
CA ASN A 54 -5.32 15.53 11.51
C ASN A 54 -5.37 14.08 11.96
N SER A 55 -6.54 13.44 11.83
CA SER A 55 -6.68 12.00 12.10
C SER A 55 -5.85 11.16 11.13
N ALA A 56 -5.83 11.54 9.85
CA ALA A 56 -5.09 10.83 8.80
C ALA A 56 -3.57 10.90 8.96
N SER A 57 -3.04 11.99 9.53
CA SER A 57 -1.61 12.22 9.72
C SER A 57 -1.05 11.66 11.03
N GLN A 58 -1.89 11.07 11.89
CA GLN A 58 -1.42 10.52 13.16
C GLN A 58 -0.49 9.33 12.95
N ASN A 59 0.73 9.45 13.49
CA ASN A 59 1.69 8.36 13.51
C ASN A 59 1.57 7.59 14.82
N ASN A 60 0.98 6.40 14.76
CA ASN A 60 0.83 5.49 15.90
C ASN A 60 1.86 4.34 15.87
N LYS A 61 2.87 4.41 15.00
CA LYS A 61 3.92 3.40 14.89
C LYS A 61 4.94 3.57 16.01
N ASN A 62 5.24 2.46 16.68
CA ASN A 62 6.21 2.44 17.77
C ASN A 62 7.52 1.80 17.29
N PRO A 63 8.65 2.55 17.24
CA PRO A 63 9.93 2.01 16.80
C PRO A 63 10.46 0.90 17.74
N ASN A 64 10.07 0.93 19.01
CA ASN A 64 10.50 -0.04 20.02
C ASN A 64 9.61 -1.29 20.12
N ARG A 65 8.54 -1.37 19.30
CA ARG A 65 7.70 -2.56 19.28
C ARG A 65 8.46 -3.74 18.69
N PHE A 66 8.45 -4.88 19.36
CA PHE A 66 9.02 -6.10 18.80
C PHE A 66 8.34 -6.48 17.48
N THR A 67 9.17 -6.86 16.50
CA THR A 67 8.67 -7.43 15.26
C THR A 67 8.32 -8.89 15.51
N SER A 68 7.05 -9.23 15.31
CA SER A 68 6.55 -10.61 15.41
C SER A 68 6.04 -11.04 14.03
N PRO A 69 6.95 -11.48 13.13
CA PRO A 69 6.55 -11.87 11.79
C PRO A 69 5.73 -13.16 11.84
N TYR A 70 4.59 -13.14 11.16
CA TYR A 70 3.75 -14.32 10.93
C TYR A 70 4.05 -14.90 9.53
N TYR A 71 3.50 -16.08 9.21
CA TYR A 71 3.80 -16.80 7.96
C TYR A 71 3.59 -15.98 6.68
N GLY A 72 2.68 -14.99 6.69
CA GLY A 72 2.41 -14.09 5.56
C GLY A 72 3.12 -12.74 5.63
N SER A 73 4.07 -12.55 6.55
CA SER A 73 4.77 -11.27 6.72
C SER A 73 5.78 -11.02 5.61
N MET A 74 5.73 -9.83 5.03
CA MET A 74 6.72 -9.40 4.02
C MET A 74 8.10 -9.17 4.63
N VAL A 75 8.21 -9.00 5.94
CA VAL A 75 9.50 -8.81 6.63
C VAL A 75 10.49 -9.94 6.35
N TYR A 76 10.03 -11.16 6.10
CA TYR A 76 10.93 -12.27 5.72
C TYR A 76 11.75 -12.02 4.45
N TRP A 77 11.30 -11.15 3.56
CA TRP A 77 12.00 -10.84 2.32
C TRP A 77 13.32 -10.08 2.52
N VAL A 78 13.54 -9.50 3.70
CA VAL A 78 14.85 -8.92 4.07
C VAL A 78 15.98 -9.96 4.05
N THR A 79 15.66 -11.24 4.26
CA THR A 79 16.61 -12.37 4.17
C THR A 79 16.97 -12.71 2.71
N LYS A 80 16.24 -12.15 1.76
CA LYS A 80 16.44 -12.32 0.31
C LYS A 80 16.99 -11.05 -0.36
N GLY A 81 17.45 -10.09 0.43
CA GLY A 81 18.07 -8.88 -0.06
C GLY A 81 17.10 -7.76 -0.44
N TYR A 82 15.82 -7.85 -0.02
CA TYR A 82 14.85 -6.80 -0.25
C TYR A 82 14.82 -5.79 0.90
N VAL A 83 14.69 -4.50 0.56
CA VAL A 83 14.16 -3.50 1.49
C VAL A 83 12.66 -3.75 1.62
N VAL A 84 12.13 -3.66 2.82
CA VAL A 84 10.68 -3.76 3.06
C VAL A 84 10.19 -2.49 3.74
N LEU A 85 9.23 -1.80 3.12
CA LEU A 85 8.48 -0.72 3.75
C LEU A 85 7.11 -1.29 4.16
N ASP A 86 7.00 -1.66 5.42
CA ASP A 86 5.81 -2.29 6.00
C ASP A 86 4.90 -1.26 6.67
N ASP A 87 3.61 -1.55 6.71
CA ASP A 87 2.59 -0.66 7.30
C ASP A 87 2.71 0.79 6.82
N ALA A 88 2.99 0.97 5.53
CA ALA A 88 3.06 2.30 4.94
C ALA A 88 1.68 2.98 5.00
N SER A 89 1.65 4.24 5.42
CA SER A 89 0.41 5.02 5.54
C SER A 89 -0.17 5.31 4.16
N PHE A 90 -1.42 4.89 3.95
CA PHE A 90 -2.19 5.13 2.71
C PHE A 90 -3.56 5.74 3.05
N PRO A 91 -3.60 6.95 3.62
CA PRO A 91 -4.85 7.60 3.94
C PRO A 91 -5.55 8.13 2.68
N ILE A 92 -6.87 7.98 2.68
CA ILE A 92 -7.78 8.57 1.71
C ILE A 92 -8.68 9.53 2.48
N ILE A 93 -8.66 10.80 2.14
CA ILE A 93 -9.26 11.86 2.94
C ILE A 93 -10.38 12.53 2.15
N GLY A 94 -11.56 12.64 2.78
CA GLY A 94 -12.63 13.51 2.32
C GLY A 94 -12.80 14.66 3.31
N GLU A 95 -12.71 15.89 2.83
CA GLU A 95 -12.87 17.10 3.65
C GLU A 95 -14.12 17.86 3.24
N GLY A 96 -14.80 18.44 4.22
CA GLY A 96 -16.03 19.18 4.00
C GLY A 96 -17.14 18.25 3.46
N ASP A 97 -17.71 18.63 2.33
CA ASP A 97 -18.79 17.88 1.67
C ASP A 97 -18.29 16.73 0.78
N GLU A 98 -16.96 16.60 0.61
CA GLU A 98 -16.36 15.52 -0.17
C GLU A 98 -16.27 14.23 0.65
N GLU A 99 -16.65 13.12 0.02
CA GLU A 99 -16.40 11.79 0.57
C GLU A 99 -14.98 11.32 0.19
N PRO A 100 -14.30 10.55 1.06
CA PRO A 100 -12.93 10.09 0.78
C PRO A 100 -12.79 9.43 -0.59
N ASN A 101 -13.75 8.61 -0.96
CA ASN A 101 -13.70 7.81 -2.17
C ASN A 101 -13.94 8.62 -3.46
N ASP A 102 -14.36 9.87 -3.39
CA ASP A 102 -14.49 10.76 -4.56
C ASP A 102 -13.12 11.03 -5.20
N SER A 103 -12.04 10.95 -4.42
CA SER A 103 -10.66 11.13 -4.89
C SER A 103 -9.74 9.93 -4.59
N PHE A 104 -10.31 8.74 -4.37
CA PHE A 104 -9.58 7.53 -3.94
C PHE A 104 -8.32 7.24 -4.76
N ARG A 105 -8.45 7.09 -6.08
CA ARG A 105 -7.31 6.71 -6.95
C ARG A 105 -6.21 7.77 -6.97
N LYS A 106 -6.58 9.05 -7.02
CA LYS A 106 -5.64 10.17 -7.01
C LYS A 106 -4.80 10.15 -5.73
N GLN A 107 -5.46 10.00 -4.58
CA GLN A 107 -4.77 9.96 -3.29
C GLN A 107 -3.95 8.69 -3.12
N LEU A 108 -4.46 7.55 -3.60
CA LEU A 108 -3.75 6.28 -3.56
C LEU A 108 -2.40 6.36 -4.29
N VAL A 109 -2.39 6.89 -5.51
CA VAL A 109 -1.16 7.09 -6.31
C VAL A 109 -0.22 8.09 -5.63
N ALA A 110 -0.76 9.18 -5.08
CA ALA A 110 0.04 10.17 -4.36
C ALA A 110 0.71 9.59 -3.11
N ASN A 111 0.00 8.74 -2.35
CA ASN A 111 0.57 8.04 -1.20
C ASN A 111 1.73 7.10 -1.61
N GLY A 112 1.52 6.31 -2.66
CA GLY A 112 2.55 5.41 -3.18
C GLY A 112 3.78 6.13 -3.67
N LYS A 113 3.59 7.22 -4.43
CA LYS A 113 4.69 8.07 -4.91
C LYS A 113 5.49 8.65 -3.74
N ALA A 114 4.82 9.22 -2.73
CA ALA A 114 5.47 9.81 -1.57
C ALA A 114 6.31 8.78 -0.79
N ALA A 115 5.78 7.57 -0.61
CA ALA A 115 6.48 6.48 0.06
C ALA A 115 7.75 6.05 -0.70
N ILE A 116 7.66 5.87 -2.02
CA ILE A 116 8.80 5.50 -2.87
C ILE A 116 9.84 6.62 -2.87
N ASP A 117 9.42 7.88 -3.06
CA ASP A 117 10.32 9.03 -3.09
C ASP A 117 11.10 9.19 -1.78
N ALA A 118 10.45 8.92 -0.64
CA ALA A 118 11.09 8.99 0.67
C ALA A 118 12.24 7.97 0.81
N VAL A 119 11.99 6.71 0.47
CA VAL A 119 13.02 5.65 0.60
C VAL A 119 14.09 5.79 -0.47
N ASP A 120 13.74 6.20 -1.69
CA ASP A 120 14.70 6.46 -2.77
C ASP A 120 15.69 7.59 -2.40
N LYS A 121 15.19 8.66 -1.76
CA LYS A 121 16.01 9.76 -1.26
C LYS A 121 17.01 9.31 -0.18
N MET A 122 16.70 8.28 0.59
CA MET A 122 17.62 7.68 1.56
C MET A 122 18.75 6.89 0.88
N GLY A 123 18.59 6.53 -0.40
CA GLY A 123 19.62 5.87 -1.22
C GLY A 123 19.62 4.34 -1.13
N PHE A 124 18.65 3.73 -0.47
CA PHE A 124 18.64 2.28 -0.20
C PHE A 124 18.07 1.43 -1.34
N ILE A 125 17.30 2.03 -2.24
CA ILE A 125 16.52 1.25 -3.22
C ILE A 125 16.89 1.56 -4.69
N ASP A 126 16.70 0.55 -5.53
CA ASP A 126 16.55 0.73 -6.97
C ASP A 126 15.07 1.04 -7.24
N ARG A 127 14.78 2.31 -7.55
CA ARG A 127 13.43 2.80 -7.82
C ARG A 127 12.70 2.02 -8.92
N THR A 128 13.43 1.42 -9.84
CA THR A 128 12.85 0.61 -10.93
C THR A 128 12.44 -0.79 -10.50
N LYS A 129 12.79 -1.19 -9.27
CA LYS A 129 12.54 -2.52 -8.71
C LYS A 129 11.69 -2.46 -7.43
N VAL A 130 10.60 -1.72 -7.48
CA VAL A 130 9.66 -1.60 -6.37
C VAL A 130 8.41 -2.45 -6.65
N ALA A 131 8.13 -3.39 -5.76
CA ALA A 131 6.86 -4.12 -5.75
C ALA A 131 5.92 -3.51 -4.72
N VAL A 132 4.61 -3.54 -5.00
CA VAL A 132 3.57 -3.19 -4.04
C VAL A 132 2.74 -4.41 -3.69
N GLY A 133 2.42 -4.57 -2.41
CA GLY A 133 1.59 -5.67 -1.95
C GLY A 133 0.57 -5.25 -0.90
N GLY A 134 -0.45 -6.08 -0.74
CA GLY A 134 -1.49 -5.88 0.25
C GLY A 134 -2.44 -7.06 0.39
N HIS A 135 -3.13 -7.07 1.52
CA HIS A 135 -4.13 -8.08 1.84
C HIS A 135 -5.52 -7.45 1.91
N SER A 136 -6.54 -8.18 1.45
CA SER A 136 -7.94 -7.74 1.49
C SER A 136 -8.13 -6.40 0.75
N TYR A 137 -8.52 -5.33 1.43
CA TYR A 137 -8.60 -3.99 0.84
C TYR A 137 -7.23 -3.46 0.37
N GLY A 138 -6.13 -3.98 0.95
CA GLY A 138 -4.78 -3.75 0.43
C GLY A 138 -4.54 -4.41 -0.92
N ALA A 139 -5.09 -5.59 -1.18
CA ALA A 139 -5.04 -6.23 -2.50
C ALA A 139 -5.84 -5.45 -3.55
N PHE A 140 -7.00 -4.95 -3.18
CA PHE A 140 -7.80 -4.01 -3.97
C PHE A 140 -7.00 -2.74 -4.33
N MET A 141 -6.28 -2.18 -3.34
CA MET A 141 -5.33 -1.08 -3.53
C MET A 141 -4.27 -1.42 -4.58
N VAL A 142 -3.63 -2.60 -4.47
CA VAL A 142 -2.59 -3.04 -5.41
C VAL A 142 -3.10 -3.03 -6.84
N ALA A 143 -4.26 -3.64 -7.10
CA ALA A 143 -4.83 -3.68 -8.44
C ALA A 143 -5.19 -2.27 -8.96
N ASN A 144 -5.67 -1.37 -8.12
CA ASN A 144 -5.90 0.03 -8.46
C ASN A 144 -4.59 0.77 -8.82
N LEU A 145 -3.53 0.58 -8.03
CA LEU A 145 -2.23 1.18 -8.30
C LEU A 145 -1.62 0.70 -9.63
N LEU A 146 -1.73 -0.60 -9.93
CA LEU A 146 -1.19 -1.16 -11.18
C LEU A 146 -1.99 -0.75 -12.42
N SER A 147 -3.29 -0.48 -12.29
CA SER A 147 -4.12 -0.02 -13.40
C SER A 147 -4.07 1.49 -13.64
N HIS A 148 -3.53 2.28 -12.69
CA HIS A 148 -3.56 3.75 -12.75
C HIS A 148 -2.22 4.44 -12.49
N SER A 149 -1.12 3.68 -12.40
CA SER A 149 0.24 4.24 -12.27
C SER A 149 1.29 3.31 -12.84
N ASP A 150 2.45 3.87 -13.18
CA ASP A 150 3.66 3.14 -13.61
C ASP A 150 4.72 3.13 -12.48
N LEU A 151 4.31 3.26 -11.22
CA LEU A 151 5.22 3.36 -10.08
C LEU A 151 5.90 2.04 -9.72
N TYR A 152 5.32 0.92 -10.11
CA TYR A 152 5.70 -0.41 -9.59
C TYR A 152 6.15 -1.36 -10.69
N ALA A 153 7.12 -2.20 -10.35
CA ALA A 153 7.63 -3.27 -11.22
C ALA A 153 6.87 -4.59 -11.04
N ALA A 154 6.16 -4.78 -9.93
CA ALA A 154 5.34 -5.96 -9.65
C ALA A 154 4.26 -5.65 -8.60
N GLY A 155 3.20 -6.47 -8.59
CA GLY A 155 2.16 -6.43 -7.56
C GLY A 155 1.94 -7.78 -6.89
N ILE A 156 1.57 -7.76 -5.61
CA ILE A 156 1.21 -8.94 -4.80
C ILE A 156 -0.15 -8.65 -4.16
N ALA A 157 -1.20 -9.28 -4.65
CA ALA A 157 -2.57 -9.06 -4.19
C ALA A 157 -3.12 -10.34 -3.53
N ARG A 158 -3.34 -10.28 -2.19
CA ARG A 158 -3.80 -11.41 -1.41
C ARG A 158 -5.22 -11.21 -0.90
N SER A 159 -6.12 -12.13 -1.22
CA SER A 159 -7.52 -12.17 -0.76
C SER A 159 -8.27 -10.87 -1.02
N GLY A 160 -8.24 -10.36 -2.25
CA GLY A 160 -8.88 -9.11 -2.63
C GLY A 160 -10.20 -9.32 -3.36
N ALA A 161 -11.08 -8.32 -3.29
CA ALA A 161 -12.26 -8.18 -4.14
C ALA A 161 -12.06 -7.01 -5.10
N TYR A 162 -12.20 -7.23 -6.39
CA TYR A 162 -11.73 -6.28 -7.42
C TYR A 162 -12.84 -5.59 -8.20
N ASN A 163 -14.11 -5.92 -7.91
CA ASN A 163 -15.27 -5.32 -8.55
C ASN A 163 -16.31 -4.90 -7.51
N ARG A 164 -16.39 -3.60 -7.21
CA ARG A 164 -17.30 -3.05 -6.19
C ARG A 164 -18.76 -2.98 -6.65
N THR A 165 -19.03 -3.14 -7.94
CA THR A 165 -20.42 -3.24 -8.40
C THR A 165 -21.12 -4.51 -7.89
N LEU A 166 -20.35 -5.50 -7.42
CA LEU A 166 -20.87 -6.71 -6.78
C LEU A 166 -21.22 -6.50 -5.29
N THR A 167 -20.83 -5.37 -4.70
CA THR A 167 -21.20 -4.96 -3.34
C THR A 167 -21.96 -3.62 -3.38
N PRO A 168 -23.16 -3.56 -4.00
CA PRO A 168 -23.77 -2.30 -4.41
C PRO A 168 -24.39 -1.47 -3.26
N PHE A 169 -24.34 -1.95 -2.03
CA PHE A 169 -24.88 -1.28 -0.84
C PHE A 169 -23.81 -0.73 0.11
N GLY A 170 -22.61 -0.49 -0.41
CA GLY A 170 -21.48 0.02 0.36
C GLY A 170 -20.33 -0.98 0.47
N PHE A 171 -19.16 -0.46 0.79
CA PHE A 171 -17.95 -1.23 1.06
C PHE A 171 -16.96 -0.39 1.88
N GLN A 172 -16.28 -1.01 2.83
CA GLN A 172 -15.37 -0.29 3.75
C GLN A 172 -16.09 0.90 4.40
N SER A 173 -15.58 2.11 4.26
CA SER A 173 -16.21 3.33 4.78
C SER A 173 -17.19 3.97 3.80
N GLU A 174 -17.35 3.46 2.58
CA GLU A 174 -18.33 3.96 1.62
C GLU A 174 -19.73 3.57 2.05
N GLN A 175 -20.57 4.58 2.35
CA GLN A 175 -21.94 4.40 2.79
C GLN A 175 -22.97 4.58 1.67
N ARG A 176 -22.58 5.24 0.58
CA ARG A 176 -23.45 5.45 -0.58
C ARG A 176 -23.61 4.15 -1.35
N SER A 177 -24.81 3.86 -1.76
CA SER A 177 -25.11 2.74 -2.66
C SER A 177 -24.55 3.00 -4.07
N TYR A 178 -24.48 1.95 -4.87
CA TYR A 178 -24.11 2.06 -6.29
C TYR A 178 -24.96 3.09 -7.04
N TRP A 179 -26.27 3.16 -6.77
CA TRP A 179 -27.19 4.06 -7.47
C TRP A 179 -27.03 5.53 -7.04
N GLU A 180 -26.53 5.78 -5.83
CA GLU A 180 -26.21 7.13 -5.34
C GLU A 180 -24.84 7.62 -5.84
N ALA A 181 -23.87 6.74 -6.02
CA ALA A 181 -22.51 7.09 -6.43
C ALA A 181 -21.93 6.14 -7.51
N PRO A 182 -22.63 5.92 -8.66
CA PRO A 182 -22.23 4.92 -9.65
C PRO A 182 -20.81 5.14 -10.18
N ASN A 183 -20.36 6.38 -10.31
CA ASN A 183 -19.03 6.71 -10.76
C ASN A 183 -17.94 6.28 -9.78
N VAL A 184 -18.21 6.35 -8.47
CA VAL A 184 -17.26 5.87 -7.43
C VAL A 184 -17.07 4.36 -7.56
N TYR A 185 -18.15 3.61 -7.64
CA TYR A 185 -18.11 2.16 -7.81
C TYR A 185 -17.38 1.73 -9.07
N TYR A 186 -17.66 2.37 -10.20
CA TYR A 186 -16.99 2.09 -11.47
C TYR A 186 -15.50 2.45 -11.41
N THR A 187 -15.19 3.68 -11.00
CA THR A 187 -13.81 4.17 -11.05
C THR A 187 -12.90 3.49 -10.04
N MET A 188 -13.41 3.07 -8.89
CA MET A 188 -12.65 2.34 -7.88
C MET A 188 -12.48 0.86 -8.18
N SER A 189 -13.28 0.27 -9.08
CA SER A 189 -13.20 -1.16 -9.41
C SER A 189 -12.05 -1.44 -10.38
N PRO A 190 -10.92 -1.99 -9.96
CA PRO A 190 -9.79 -2.25 -10.87
C PRO A 190 -10.14 -3.26 -11.95
N PHE A 191 -11.13 -4.12 -11.74
CA PHE A 191 -11.65 -5.01 -12.77
C PHE A 191 -12.11 -4.23 -14.02
N MET A 192 -12.74 -3.08 -13.87
CA MET A 192 -13.20 -2.21 -14.97
C MET A 192 -12.04 -1.55 -15.75
N HIS A 193 -10.81 -1.69 -15.28
CA HIS A 193 -9.61 -1.07 -15.84
C HIS A 193 -8.46 -2.07 -16.01
N ALA A 194 -8.78 -3.37 -15.99
CA ALA A 194 -7.77 -4.44 -16.04
C ALA A 194 -6.94 -4.41 -17.32
N GLU A 195 -7.52 -3.93 -18.42
CA GLU A 195 -6.82 -3.77 -19.71
C GLU A 195 -5.66 -2.78 -19.67
N LYS A 196 -5.62 -1.91 -18.66
CA LYS A 196 -4.54 -0.93 -18.47
C LYS A 196 -3.34 -1.51 -17.75
N MET A 197 -3.49 -2.67 -17.09
CA MET A 197 -2.41 -3.29 -16.33
C MET A 197 -1.36 -3.87 -17.26
N LYS A 198 -0.11 -3.40 -17.13
CA LYS A 198 1.05 -3.91 -17.86
C LYS A 198 2.05 -4.58 -16.93
N THR A 199 1.93 -4.32 -15.64
CA THR A 199 2.83 -4.80 -14.60
C THR A 199 2.43 -6.21 -14.15
N PRO A 200 3.38 -7.14 -13.97
CA PRO A 200 3.10 -8.46 -13.42
C PRO A 200 2.38 -8.40 -12.08
N LEU A 201 1.33 -9.18 -11.93
CA LEU A 201 0.51 -9.27 -10.72
C LEU A 201 0.41 -10.71 -10.24
N LEU A 202 0.86 -10.96 -8.99
CA LEU A 202 0.62 -12.22 -8.29
C LEU A 202 -0.70 -12.12 -7.53
N LEU A 203 -1.67 -12.95 -7.89
CA LEU A 203 -2.94 -13.11 -7.19
C LEU A 203 -2.86 -14.33 -6.27
N ILE A 204 -3.17 -14.14 -4.99
CA ILE A 204 -3.26 -15.21 -3.98
C ILE A 204 -4.65 -15.15 -3.38
N HIS A 205 -5.41 -16.25 -3.50
CA HIS A 205 -6.78 -16.33 -3.00
C HIS A 205 -7.08 -17.73 -2.51
N GLY A 206 -7.77 -17.85 -1.37
CA GLY A 206 -8.22 -19.15 -0.87
C GLY A 206 -9.52 -19.58 -1.56
N GLU A 207 -9.66 -20.87 -1.90
CA GLU A 207 -10.88 -21.39 -2.54
C GLU A 207 -12.12 -21.22 -1.66
N ASP A 208 -11.94 -21.29 -0.34
CA ASP A 208 -13.02 -21.15 0.66
C ASP A 208 -13.13 -19.72 1.23
N ASP A 209 -12.54 -18.70 0.57
CA ASP A 209 -12.67 -17.32 1.01
C ASP A 209 -14.09 -16.81 0.76
N ASN A 210 -14.88 -16.76 1.83
CA ASN A 210 -16.28 -16.31 1.80
C ASN A 210 -16.44 -14.83 2.21
N ASN A 211 -15.33 -14.13 2.47
CA ASN A 211 -15.34 -12.71 2.84
C ASN A 211 -15.00 -11.79 1.69
N SER A 212 -14.09 -12.22 0.81
CA SER A 212 -13.58 -11.42 -0.32
C SER A 212 -13.89 -12.06 -1.68
N GLY A 213 -14.74 -13.08 -1.69
CA GLY A 213 -15.09 -13.87 -2.88
C GLY A 213 -15.93 -13.13 -3.91
#